data_945a2508c40c2f28d9c961ed50ffac31
#
_entry.id   945a2508c40c2f28d9c961ed50ffac31
#
_cell.length_a   1.000
_cell.length_b   1.000
_cell.length_c   1.000
_cell.angle_alpha   90.00
_cell.angle_beta   90.00
_cell.angle_gamma   90.00
#
_symmetry.space_group_name_H-M   'P 1'
#
loop_
_entity.id
_entity.type
_entity.pdbx_description
1 polymer ?
#
loop_
_entity_poly.entity_id
_entity_poly.type
_entity_poly.pdbx_seq_one_letter_code
_entity_poly.pdbx_strand_id
1 'polypeptide(L)'
;MYTIPAATLGHSLQTVGTNARRILFHTGHLSARALCIVRAAGWELLEVERIPPPHNGAGIGYRFVDQYTKLHLWSLDNLLGINRVVYVDSDALARQNFDELFDVPFPFGAVPDVYGNTGFKLVFNAGVLVLQPNQTTYESMLARIHDARYAPGEAEQAFLNLYFGADAVRLPYVYNANLAIHERSPMLWDAMRDDMRIVHYTSPKPFPKDGKEIVDGARLERSINKARRKNDKMHAEAVGWWQDAYDDFRTKNRAALQQCDRLS
;
A
#
# COMPACT_ATOMS: atom_id res chain seq x y z
N MET A 1 10.62 -3.88 5.69
CA MET A 1 9.69 -2.72 5.56
C MET A 1 10.22 -1.73 4.53
N TYR A 2 9.33 -1.06 3.85
CA TYR A 2 9.69 0.04 2.93
C TYR A 2 9.57 1.38 3.65
N THR A 3 10.54 1.76 4.48
CA THR A 3 10.49 3.00 5.28
C THR A 3 10.36 4.26 4.41
N ILE A 4 11.16 4.37 3.35
CA ILE A 4 11.11 5.53 2.45
C ILE A 4 9.77 5.64 1.72
N PRO A 5 9.24 4.60 1.05
CA PRO A 5 7.92 4.70 0.43
C PRO A 5 6.80 4.93 1.45
N ALA A 6 6.84 4.31 2.63
CA ALA A 6 5.86 4.60 3.68
C ALA A 6 5.91 6.07 4.14
N ALA A 7 7.11 6.65 4.27
CA ALA A 7 7.26 8.07 4.59
C ALA A 7 6.74 8.97 3.45
N THR A 8 7.04 8.63 2.20
CA THR A 8 6.55 9.37 1.03
C THR A 8 5.02 9.33 0.96
N LEU A 9 4.40 8.15 1.19
CA LEU A 9 2.94 8.01 1.26
C LEU A 9 2.36 8.87 2.40
N GLY A 10 2.91 8.78 3.63
CA GLY A 10 2.41 9.55 4.78
C GLY A 10 2.44 11.05 4.52
N HIS A 11 3.52 11.54 3.93
CA HIS A 11 3.65 12.93 3.52
C HIS A 11 2.64 13.32 2.42
N SER A 12 2.43 12.46 1.42
CA SER A 12 1.45 12.72 0.36
C SER A 12 0.01 12.77 0.90
N LEU A 13 -0.35 11.88 1.84
CA LEU A 13 -1.63 11.92 2.53
C LEU A 13 -1.85 13.24 3.28
N GLN A 14 -0.80 13.77 3.91
CA GLN A 14 -0.85 15.08 4.55
C GLN A 14 -1.01 16.20 3.52
N THR A 15 -0.30 16.13 2.40
CA THR A 15 -0.32 17.14 1.34
C THR A 15 -1.68 17.24 0.66
N VAL A 16 -2.38 16.12 0.45
CA VAL A 16 -3.74 16.13 -0.13
C VAL A 16 -4.82 16.50 0.88
N GLY A 17 -4.46 16.73 2.14
CA GLY A 17 -5.36 17.27 3.15
C GLY A 17 -6.42 16.29 3.63
N THR A 18 -6.11 15.00 3.76
CA THR A 18 -7.03 14.06 4.42
C THR A 18 -7.24 14.42 5.90
N ASN A 19 -8.48 14.37 6.34
CA ASN A 19 -8.86 14.58 7.74
C ASN A 19 -8.79 13.28 8.57
N ALA A 20 -8.55 12.15 7.93
CA ALA A 20 -8.48 10.85 8.59
C ALA A 20 -7.22 10.69 9.45
N ARG A 21 -7.31 9.89 10.51
CA ARG A 21 -6.12 9.41 11.22
C ARG A 21 -5.25 8.58 10.27
N ARG A 22 -3.95 8.77 10.35
CA ARG A 22 -2.97 8.04 9.52
C ARG A 22 -2.23 7.05 10.40
N ILE A 23 -2.63 5.78 10.34
CA ILE A 23 -2.10 4.70 11.19
C ILE A 23 -1.22 3.80 10.34
N LEU A 24 0.03 3.58 10.77
CA LEU A 24 0.97 2.65 10.16
C LEU A 24 1.18 1.43 11.05
N PHE A 25 0.82 0.25 10.55
CA PHE A 25 1.12 -1.01 11.23
C PHE A 25 2.59 -1.37 11.14
N HIS A 26 3.16 -1.86 12.23
CA HIS A 26 4.50 -2.45 12.25
C HIS A 26 4.56 -3.64 13.23
N THR A 27 5.50 -4.54 13.01
CA THR A 27 5.63 -5.81 13.75
C THR A 27 6.78 -5.78 14.78
N GLY A 28 7.06 -4.65 15.39
CA GLY A 28 8.03 -4.55 16.50
C GLY A 28 9.52 -4.68 16.16
N HIS A 29 9.88 -5.05 14.92
CA HIS A 29 11.26 -5.30 14.51
C HIS A 29 11.93 -4.11 13.79
N LEU A 30 11.33 -2.93 13.84
CA LEU A 30 11.87 -1.75 13.18
C LEU A 30 12.88 -1.01 14.06
N SER A 31 13.93 -0.46 13.44
CA SER A 31 14.88 0.39 14.14
C SER A 31 14.22 1.69 14.64
N ALA A 32 14.78 2.24 15.72
CA ALA A 32 14.33 3.54 16.22
C ALA A 32 14.39 4.63 15.14
N ARG A 33 15.40 4.57 14.26
CA ARG A 33 15.56 5.47 13.12
C ARG A 33 14.41 5.34 12.12
N ALA A 34 14.02 4.12 11.75
CA ALA A 34 12.90 3.91 10.81
C ALA A 34 11.57 4.42 11.40
N LEU A 35 11.29 4.10 12.66
CA LEU A 35 10.12 4.59 13.37
C LEU A 35 10.09 6.13 13.46
N CYS A 36 11.25 6.75 13.69
CA CYS A 36 11.39 8.21 13.69
C CYS A 36 11.04 8.82 12.33
N ILE A 37 11.58 8.27 11.23
CA ILE A 37 11.34 8.75 9.85
C ILE A 37 9.84 8.70 9.50
N VAL A 38 9.15 7.60 9.79
CA VAL A 38 7.73 7.50 9.46
C VAL A 38 6.86 8.39 10.36
N ARG A 39 7.22 8.60 11.63
CA ARG A 39 6.57 9.61 12.48
C ARG A 39 6.72 11.02 11.92
N ALA A 40 7.91 11.37 11.42
CA ALA A 40 8.13 12.66 10.77
C ALA A 40 7.25 12.87 9.52
N ALA A 41 6.82 11.79 8.87
CA ALA A 41 5.87 11.82 7.77
C ALA A 41 4.39 11.87 8.21
N GLY A 42 4.13 12.00 9.51
CA GLY A 42 2.79 12.18 10.07
C GLY A 42 2.01 10.88 10.34
N TRP A 43 2.69 9.74 10.44
CA TRP A 43 2.07 8.48 10.83
C TRP A 43 1.93 8.34 12.34
N GLU A 44 0.75 7.90 12.79
CA GLU A 44 0.56 7.25 14.08
C GLU A 44 1.02 5.80 13.94
N LEU A 45 1.86 5.32 14.86
CA LEU A 45 2.38 3.96 14.80
C LEU A 45 1.54 3.02 15.64
N LEU A 46 1.11 1.92 15.06
CA LEU A 46 0.45 0.83 15.75
C LEU A 46 1.27 -0.44 15.61
N GLU A 47 1.83 -0.90 16.73
CA GLU A 47 2.47 -2.20 16.77
C GLU A 47 1.40 -3.30 16.79
N VAL A 48 1.54 -4.25 15.87
CA VAL A 48 0.64 -5.39 15.76
C VAL A 48 1.45 -6.69 15.73
N GLU A 49 0.85 -7.76 16.22
CA GLU A 49 1.46 -9.08 16.12
C GLU A 49 1.52 -9.54 14.67
N ARG A 50 2.64 -10.16 14.29
CA ARG A 50 2.80 -10.72 12.95
C ARG A 50 1.83 -11.89 12.76
N ILE A 51 1.00 -11.83 11.72
CA ILE A 51 0.20 -12.97 11.29
C ILE A 51 1.05 -13.80 10.32
N PRO A 52 1.48 -15.03 10.71
CA PRO A 52 2.30 -15.86 9.85
C PRO A 52 1.52 -16.30 8.60
N PRO A 53 2.19 -16.51 7.48
CA PRO A 53 1.55 -17.08 6.30
C PRO A 53 1.14 -18.53 6.57
N PRO A 54 0.06 -19.02 5.94
CA PRO A 54 -0.34 -20.42 6.06
C PRO A 54 0.74 -21.35 5.49
N HIS A 55 0.76 -22.60 5.96
CA HIS A 55 1.66 -23.66 5.50
C HIS A 55 3.16 -23.23 5.52
N ASN A 56 3.56 -22.45 6.52
CA ASN A 56 4.92 -21.90 6.67
C ASN A 56 5.39 -21.10 5.43
N GLY A 57 4.46 -20.53 4.67
CA GLY A 57 4.77 -19.72 3.49
C GLY A 57 5.11 -20.53 2.23
N ALA A 58 4.79 -21.82 2.19
CA ALA A 58 5.03 -22.66 1.02
C ALA A 58 4.36 -22.08 -0.24
N GLY A 59 5.14 -21.87 -1.29
CA GLY A 59 4.66 -21.26 -2.55
C GLY A 59 4.47 -19.74 -2.52
N ILE A 60 4.74 -19.07 -1.40
CA ILE A 60 4.66 -17.62 -1.25
C ILE A 60 6.06 -17.01 -1.46
N GLY A 61 6.15 -15.99 -2.30
CA GLY A 61 7.39 -15.24 -2.47
C GLY A 61 7.84 -14.58 -1.15
N TYR A 62 9.12 -14.65 -0.82
CA TYR A 62 9.70 -14.16 0.46
C TYR A 62 9.29 -12.72 0.83
N ARG A 63 8.98 -11.89 -0.15
CA ARG A 63 8.55 -10.50 0.04
C ARG A 63 7.09 -10.36 0.49
N PHE A 64 6.31 -11.43 0.38
CA PHE A 64 4.86 -11.44 0.63
C PHE A 64 4.49 -12.22 1.90
N VAL A 65 5.46 -12.83 2.57
CA VAL A 65 5.21 -13.65 3.77
C VAL A 65 4.63 -12.89 4.96
N ASP A 66 4.84 -11.57 5.01
CA ASP A 66 4.36 -10.73 6.10
C ASP A 66 3.04 -10.00 5.77
N GLN A 67 2.54 -10.13 4.54
CA GLN A 67 1.35 -9.40 4.08
C GLN A 67 0.05 -9.85 4.77
N TYR A 68 0.01 -11.06 5.32
CA TYR A 68 -1.13 -11.52 6.11
C TYR A 68 -1.38 -10.68 7.36
N THR A 69 -0.38 -9.99 7.86
CA THR A 69 -0.51 -9.01 8.96
C THR A 69 -1.51 -7.89 8.64
N LYS A 70 -1.78 -7.63 7.36
CA LYS A 70 -2.85 -6.73 6.88
C LYS A 70 -4.24 -7.12 7.42
N LEU A 71 -4.50 -8.37 7.77
CA LEU A 71 -5.78 -8.81 8.29
C LEU A 71 -6.17 -8.10 9.60
N HIS A 72 -5.21 -7.54 10.35
CA HIS A 72 -5.50 -6.68 11.51
C HIS A 72 -6.35 -5.45 11.18
N LEU A 73 -6.50 -5.06 9.91
CA LEU A 73 -7.42 -3.99 9.51
C LEU A 73 -8.85 -4.26 9.99
N TRP A 74 -9.27 -5.53 10.04
CA TRP A 74 -10.61 -5.92 10.48
C TRP A 74 -10.78 -5.98 12.00
N SER A 75 -9.70 -5.92 12.80
CA SER A 75 -9.78 -5.85 14.26
C SER A 75 -9.74 -4.40 14.81
N LEU A 76 -9.68 -3.40 13.97
CA LEU A 76 -9.54 -2.00 14.38
C LEU A 76 -10.77 -1.43 15.08
N ASP A 77 -11.96 -2.03 14.90
CA ASP A 77 -13.15 -1.71 15.69
C ASP A 77 -12.92 -2.05 17.18
N ASN A 78 -12.39 -3.22 17.45
CA ASN A 78 -12.10 -3.67 18.81
C ASN A 78 -10.87 -3.00 19.41
N LEU A 79 -9.80 -2.80 18.61
CA LEU A 79 -8.53 -2.25 19.11
C LEU A 79 -8.59 -0.75 19.35
N LEU A 80 -9.26 0.01 18.49
CA LEU A 80 -9.21 1.47 18.48
C LEU A 80 -10.58 2.15 18.34
N GLY A 81 -11.67 1.38 18.28
CA GLY A 81 -13.03 1.92 18.07
C GLY A 81 -13.22 2.53 16.67
N ILE A 82 -12.44 2.10 15.68
CA ILE A 82 -12.51 2.61 14.31
C ILE A 82 -13.61 1.86 13.56
N ASN A 83 -14.51 2.61 12.94
CA ASN A 83 -15.67 2.06 12.22
C ASN A 83 -15.53 2.12 10.69
N ARG A 84 -14.50 2.78 10.17
CA ARG A 84 -14.23 2.88 8.73
C ARG A 84 -12.74 3.01 8.48
N VAL A 85 -12.24 2.26 7.50
CA VAL A 85 -10.82 2.26 7.11
C VAL A 85 -10.70 2.37 5.60
N VAL A 86 -9.79 3.21 5.14
CA VAL A 86 -9.21 3.16 3.80
C VAL A 86 -7.76 2.74 3.95
N TYR A 87 -7.47 1.50 3.56
CA TYR A 87 -6.12 0.97 3.55
C TYR A 87 -5.42 1.31 2.24
N VAL A 88 -4.16 1.68 2.33
CA VAL A 88 -3.29 1.97 1.18
C VAL A 88 -1.94 1.30 1.37
N ASP A 89 -1.49 0.52 0.39
CA ASP A 89 -0.15 -0.09 0.40
C ASP A 89 0.94 0.98 0.44
N SER A 90 2.02 0.71 1.15
CA SER A 90 3.13 1.67 1.35
C SER A 90 3.86 2.05 0.06
N ASP A 91 3.68 1.32 -1.03
CA ASP A 91 4.22 1.61 -2.35
C ASP A 91 3.24 2.37 -3.26
N ALA A 92 2.29 3.07 -2.65
CA ALA A 92 1.40 3.98 -3.34
C ALA A 92 1.73 5.45 -3.03
N LEU A 93 1.07 6.35 -3.74
CA LEU A 93 1.16 7.80 -3.58
C LEU A 93 -0.23 8.42 -3.69
N ALA A 94 -0.64 9.20 -2.69
CA ALA A 94 -1.85 10.02 -2.78
C ALA A 94 -1.56 11.26 -3.63
N ARG A 95 -2.37 11.49 -4.67
CA ARG A 95 -2.29 12.67 -5.55
C ARG A 95 -3.40 13.68 -5.29
N GLN A 96 -4.55 13.19 -4.86
CA GLN A 96 -5.70 14.02 -4.51
C GLN A 96 -6.38 13.44 -3.28
N ASN A 97 -7.18 14.26 -2.59
CA ASN A 97 -8.01 13.82 -1.48
C ASN A 97 -9.03 12.77 -1.94
N PHE A 98 -9.27 11.78 -1.09
CA PHE A 98 -10.19 10.67 -1.33
C PHE A 98 -11.05 10.35 -0.09
N ASP A 99 -11.26 11.37 0.77
CA ASP A 99 -12.00 11.19 2.03
C ASP A 99 -13.46 10.76 1.79
N GLU A 100 -14.01 10.94 0.58
CA GLU A 100 -15.30 10.40 0.16
C GLU A 100 -15.41 8.87 0.31
N LEU A 101 -14.29 8.15 0.32
CA LEU A 101 -14.28 6.71 0.56
C LEU A 101 -14.61 6.31 2.01
N PHE A 102 -14.56 7.24 2.95
CA PHE A 102 -14.99 6.98 4.32
C PHE A 102 -16.52 6.98 4.48
N ASP A 103 -17.26 7.59 3.55
CA ASP A 103 -18.71 7.76 3.59
C ASP A 103 -19.50 6.76 2.72
N VAL A 104 -18.78 5.78 2.10
CA VAL A 104 -19.45 4.80 1.23
C VAL A 104 -20.38 3.85 2.02
N PRO A 105 -21.53 3.44 1.44
CA PRO A 105 -22.56 2.70 2.18
C PRO A 105 -22.34 1.19 2.26
N PHE A 106 -21.23 0.67 1.76
CA PHE A 106 -20.94 -0.77 1.71
C PHE A 106 -19.84 -1.19 2.71
N PRO A 107 -19.84 -2.43 3.19
CA PRO A 107 -18.88 -2.90 4.20
C PRO A 107 -17.50 -3.18 3.65
N PHE A 108 -17.35 -3.48 2.35
CA PHE A 108 -16.07 -3.79 1.72
C PHE A 108 -16.04 -3.40 0.25
N GLY A 109 -14.97 -2.75 -0.18
CA GLY A 109 -14.72 -2.39 -1.56
C GLY A 109 -13.23 -2.36 -1.90
N ALA A 110 -12.91 -2.67 -3.16
CA ALA A 110 -11.55 -2.65 -3.69
C ALA A 110 -11.55 -2.40 -5.20
N VAL A 111 -10.42 -1.96 -5.73
CA VAL A 111 -10.26 -1.70 -7.16
C VAL A 111 -9.95 -3.00 -7.91
N PRO A 112 -10.56 -3.25 -9.10
CA PRO A 112 -10.25 -4.43 -9.90
C PRO A 112 -8.76 -4.57 -10.19
N ASP A 113 -8.24 -5.81 -10.14
CA ASP A 113 -6.84 -6.07 -10.49
C ASP A 113 -6.64 -6.06 -12.01
N VAL A 114 -5.44 -5.67 -12.43
CA VAL A 114 -5.06 -5.51 -13.85
C VAL A 114 -3.98 -6.48 -14.31
N TYR A 115 -3.50 -7.38 -13.46
CA TYR A 115 -2.40 -8.31 -13.75
C TYR A 115 -2.80 -9.64 -14.39
N GLY A 116 -4.00 -9.79 -14.91
CA GLY A 116 -4.40 -11.01 -15.61
C GLY A 116 -3.98 -11.01 -17.09
N ASN A 117 -3.18 -11.98 -17.55
CA ASN A 117 -2.90 -12.18 -18.98
C ASN A 117 -3.86 -13.18 -19.64
N THR A 118 -4.70 -13.83 -18.87
CA THR A 118 -5.47 -15.01 -19.28
C THR A 118 -6.99 -14.73 -19.24
N GLY A 119 -7.44 -13.76 -20.03
CA GLY A 119 -8.86 -13.47 -20.13
C GLY A 119 -9.43 -12.66 -18.95
N PHE A 120 -10.74 -12.76 -18.74
CA PHE A 120 -11.47 -11.99 -17.77
C PHE A 120 -11.27 -12.53 -16.34
N LYS A 121 -10.69 -11.72 -15.45
CA LYS A 121 -10.57 -12.03 -14.02
C LYS A 121 -11.45 -11.12 -13.18
N LEU A 122 -12.25 -11.72 -12.31
CA LEU A 122 -13.11 -11.02 -11.33
C LEU A 122 -12.40 -10.72 -10.01
N VAL A 123 -11.09 -10.59 -10.02
CA VAL A 123 -10.29 -10.33 -8.82
C VAL A 123 -10.05 -8.85 -8.60
N PHE A 124 -9.87 -8.45 -7.34
CA PHE A 124 -9.45 -7.11 -6.97
C PHE A 124 -7.99 -7.10 -6.52
N ASN A 125 -7.37 -5.93 -6.64
CA ASN A 125 -6.04 -5.65 -6.09
C ASN A 125 -6.15 -5.26 -4.62
N ALA A 126 -5.33 -5.84 -3.76
CA ALA A 126 -5.36 -5.61 -2.31
C ALA A 126 -4.52 -4.40 -1.85
N GLY A 127 -4.05 -3.56 -2.78
CA GLY A 127 -3.25 -2.38 -2.47
C GLY A 127 -4.04 -1.17 -2.01
N VAL A 128 -5.35 -1.10 -2.35
CA VAL A 128 -6.28 -0.12 -1.79
C VAL A 128 -7.57 -0.85 -1.44
N LEU A 129 -7.94 -0.79 -0.14
CA LEU A 129 -9.13 -1.44 0.40
C LEU A 129 -9.95 -0.42 1.18
N VAL A 130 -11.26 -0.42 0.98
CA VAL A 130 -12.22 0.31 1.81
C VAL A 130 -13.00 -0.70 2.61
N LEU A 131 -13.01 -0.58 3.94
CA LEU A 131 -13.67 -1.57 4.77
C LEU A 131 -14.28 -0.99 6.05
N GLN A 132 -15.30 -1.68 6.55
CA GLN A 132 -15.78 -1.56 7.92
C GLN A 132 -15.07 -2.62 8.75
N PRO A 133 -14.22 -2.24 9.71
CA PRO A 133 -13.65 -3.19 10.65
C PRO A 133 -14.75 -3.97 11.38
N ASN A 134 -14.52 -5.25 11.60
CA ASN A 134 -15.45 -6.12 12.31
C ASN A 134 -14.67 -7.30 12.90
N GLN A 135 -14.63 -7.37 14.23
CA GLN A 135 -13.88 -8.40 14.96
C GLN A 135 -14.32 -9.83 14.59
N THR A 136 -15.61 -10.07 14.37
CA THR A 136 -16.10 -11.39 13.96
C THR A 136 -15.56 -11.79 12.58
N THR A 137 -15.47 -10.84 11.65
CA THR A 137 -14.86 -11.05 10.33
C THR A 137 -13.38 -11.36 10.46
N TYR A 138 -12.65 -10.64 11.33
CA TYR A 138 -11.24 -10.90 11.61
C TYR A 138 -11.02 -12.32 12.11
N GLU A 139 -11.75 -12.74 13.13
CA GLU A 139 -11.68 -14.09 13.71
C GLU A 139 -12.03 -15.18 12.69
N SER A 140 -13.08 -14.96 11.89
CA SER A 140 -13.47 -15.86 10.80
C SER A 140 -12.37 -16.01 9.75
N MET A 141 -11.67 -14.94 9.39
CA MET A 141 -10.54 -15.02 8.46
C MET A 141 -9.37 -15.81 9.05
N LEU A 142 -9.00 -15.56 10.31
CA LEU A 142 -7.93 -16.31 10.97
C LEU A 142 -8.25 -17.80 11.08
N ALA A 143 -9.49 -18.17 11.37
CA ALA A 143 -9.91 -19.56 11.41
C ALA A 143 -9.84 -20.27 10.06
N ARG A 144 -9.96 -19.55 8.94
CA ARG A 144 -10.01 -20.10 7.58
C ARG A 144 -8.69 -20.07 6.82
N ILE A 145 -7.73 -19.25 7.26
CA ILE A 145 -6.51 -18.95 6.50
C ILE A 145 -5.69 -20.21 6.16
N HIS A 146 -5.70 -21.22 7.03
CA HIS A 146 -4.95 -22.47 6.88
C HIS A 146 -5.65 -23.50 5.99
N ASP A 147 -6.96 -23.50 5.95
CA ASP A 147 -7.77 -24.49 5.22
C ASP A 147 -8.24 -23.98 3.86
N ALA A 148 -8.15 -22.66 3.63
CA ALA A 148 -8.59 -22.01 2.42
C ALA A 148 -7.73 -22.43 1.21
N ARG A 149 -8.38 -22.74 0.08
CA ARG A 149 -7.71 -23.15 -1.17
C ARG A 149 -7.67 -21.97 -2.14
N TYR A 150 -6.48 -21.37 -2.27
CA TYR A 150 -6.20 -20.26 -3.19
C TYR A 150 -4.78 -20.36 -3.73
N ALA A 151 -4.44 -19.55 -4.75
CA ALA A 151 -3.09 -19.52 -5.34
C ALA A 151 -2.10 -18.86 -4.37
N PRO A 152 -1.16 -19.59 -3.74
CA PRO A 152 -0.28 -19.05 -2.72
C PRO A 152 0.65 -17.95 -3.24
N GLY A 153 0.96 -17.94 -4.53
CA GLY A 153 1.85 -16.93 -5.15
C GLY A 153 1.31 -15.49 -5.09
N GLU A 154 0.00 -15.31 -4.89
CA GLU A 154 -0.64 -13.99 -4.72
C GLU A 154 -0.85 -13.64 -3.23
N ALA A 155 -0.34 -14.45 -2.32
CA ALA A 155 -0.35 -14.25 -0.86
C ALA A 155 -1.74 -13.88 -0.30
N GLU A 156 -1.81 -12.86 0.57
CA GLU A 156 -3.07 -12.41 1.20
C GLU A 156 -4.09 -11.87 0.18
N GLN A 157 -3.64 -11.34 -0.95
CA GLN A 157 -4.56 -10.87 -1.99
C GLN A 157 -5.45 -12.00 -2.51
N ALA A 158 -4.88 -13.18 -2.75
CA ALA A 158 -5.67 -14.33 -3.20
C ALA A 158 -6.63 -14.82 -2.12
N PHE A 159 -6.20 -14.82 -0.85
CA PHE A 159 -7.07 -15.15 0.27
C PHE A 159 -8.24 -14.16 0.41
N LEU A 160 -7.97 -12.85 0.35
CA LEU A 160 -9.01 -11.82 0.40
C LEU A 160 -9.98 -11.92 -0.77
N ASN A 161 -9.48 -12.22 -1.98
CA ASN A 161 -10.34 -12.46 -3.15
C ASN A 161 -11.22 -13.71 -3.00
N LEU A 162 -10.73 -14.76 -2.33
CA LEU A 162 -11.55 -15.92 -2.01
C LEU A 162 -12.61 -15.57 -0.96
N TYR A 163 -12.26 -14.78 0.05
CA TYR A 163 -13.13 -14.46 1.18
C TYR A 163 -14.22 -13.45 0.80
N PHE A 164 -13.87 -12.39 0.07
CA PHE A 164 -14.75 -11.27 -0.26
C PHE A 164 -15.13 -11.17 -1.75
N GLY A 165 -14.64 -12.07 -2.61
CA GLY A 165 -14.74 -11.90 -4.05
C GLY A 165 -16.16 -11.76 -4.61
N ALA A 166 -17.14 -12.40 -3.95
CA ALA A 166 -18.55 -12.32 -4.33
C ALA A 166 -19.20 -10.98 -3.89
N ASP A 167 -18.80 -10.44 -2.74
CA ASP A 167 -19.48 -9.33 -2.08
C ASP A 167 -18.74 -7.98 -2.21
N ALA A 168 -17.50 -8.01 -2.67
CA ALA A 168 -16.67 -6.81 -2.80
C ALA A 168 -17.25 -5.83 -3.84
N VAL A 169 -17.51 -4.60 -3.43
CA VAL A 169 -17.85 -3.52 -4.37
C VAL A 169 -16.59 -3.11 -5.15
N ARG A 170 -16.75 -2.97 -6.47
CA ARG A 170 -15.65 -2.56 -7.36
C ARG A 170 -15.57 -1.04 -7.43
N LEU A 171 -14.44 -0.51 -6.94
CA LEU A 171 -14.14 0.92 -6.97
C LEU A 171 -13.54 1.31 -8.34
N PRO A 172 -13.69 2.57 -8.76
CA PRO A 172 -13.00 3.11 -9.93
C PRO A 172 -11.49 3.02 -9.85
N TYR A 173 -10.83 2.84 -11.00
CA TYR A 173 -9.36 2.73 -11.10
C TYR A 173 -8.59 3.95 -10.58
N VAL A 174 -9.21 5.13 -10.52
CA VAL A 174 -8.58 6.35 -9.99
C VAL A 174 -8.18 6.22 -8.52
N TYR A 175 -8.80 5.32 -7.75
CA TYR A 175 -8.45 5.05 -6.35
C TYR A 175 -7.31 4.04 -6.17
N ASN A 176 -6.90 3.36 -7.24
CA ASN A 176 -5.73 2.48 -7.25
C ASN A 176 -5.16 2.42 -8.67
N ALA A 177 -4.68 3.57 -9.16
CA ALA A 177 -4.11 3.72 -10.49
C ALA A 177 -2.78 2.98 -10.58
N ASN A 178 -2.87 1.67 -10.81
CA ASN A 178 -1.73 0.79 -10.94
C ASN A 178 -0.98 1.08 -12.25
N LEU A 179 0.35 1.18 -12.18
CA LEU A 179 1.18 1.45 -13.37
C LEU A 179 1.00 0.42 -14.50
N ALA A 180 0.55 -0.79 -14.18
CA ALA A 180 0.21 -1.79 -15.22
C ALA A 180 -0.97 -1.36 -16.09
N ILE A 181 -1.84 -0.44 -15.65
CA ILE A 181 -2.89 0.14 -16.50
C ILE A 181 -2.27 0.90 -17.66
N HIS A 182 -1.20 1.67 -17.41
CA HIS A 182 -0.49 2.40 -18.45
C HIS A 182 0.11 1.45 -19.51
N GLU A 183 0.67 0.31 -19.08
CA GLU A 183 1.23 -0.70 -19.99
C GLU A 183 0.15 -1.39 -20.84
N ARG A 184 -1.06 -1.56 -20.31
CA ARG A 184 -2.13 -2.35 -20.95
C ARG A 184 -3.14 -1.52 -21.72
N SER A 185 -3.39 -0.31 -21.25
CA SER A 185 -4.34 0.62 -21.85
C SER A 185 -3.87 2.06 -21.63
N PRO A 186 -2.90 2.55 -22.44
CA PRO A 186 -2.45 3.95 -22.37
C PRO A 186 -3.60 4.94 -22.46
N MET A 187 -4.60 4.67 -23.31
CA MET A 187 -5.78 5.55 -23.45
C MET A 187 -6.57 5.66 -22.14
N LEU A 188 -6.76 4.55 -21.39
CA LEU A 188 -7.43 4.60 -20.09
C LEU A 188 -6.59 5.36 -19.07
N TRP A 189 -5.27 5.14 -19.07
CA TRP A 189 -4.35 5.88 -18.22
C TRP A 189 -4.44 7.39 -18.45
N ASP A 190 -4.38 7.81 -19.70
CA ASP A 190 -4.47 9.22 -20.09
C ASP A 190 -5.84 9.82 -19.72
N ALA A 191 -6.93 9.07 -19.94
CA ALA A 191 -8.28 9.53 -19.62
C ALA A 191 -8.52 9.75 -18.12
N MET A 192 -7.85 8.98 -17.24
CA MET A 192 -8.02 9.12 -15.79
C MET A 192 -6.91 9.93 -15.11
N ARG A 193 -5.88 10.38 -15.85
CA ARG A 193 -4.64 10.95 -15.34
C ARG A 193 -4.85 12.11 -14.36
N ASP A 194 -5.75 13.01 -14.68
CA ASP A 194 -6.01 14.21 -13.89
C ASP A 194 -6.94 13.93 -12.68
N ASP A 195 -7.68 12.81 -12.72
CA ASP A 195 -8.59 12.38 -11.65
C ASP A 195 -7.98 11.33 -10.71
N MET A 196 -6.75 10.86 -10.98
CA MET A 196 -6.10 9.85 -10.14
C MET A 196 -5.97 10.33 -8.69
N ARG A 197 -6.62 9.63 -7.77
CA ARG A 197 -6.53 9.87 -6.32
C ARG A 197 -5.30 9.21 -5.74
N ILE A 198 -5.07 7.93 -6.08
CA ILE A 198 -3.97 7.13 -5.57
C ILE A 198 -3.27 6.42 -6.74
N VAL A 199 -1.97 6.61 -6.88
CA VAL A 199 -1.11 5.89 -7.84
C VAL A 199 -0.37 4.79 -7.12
N HIS A 200 -0.36 3.58 -7.69
CA HIS A 200 0.24 2.39 -7.08
C HIS A 200 1.45 1.88 -7.89
N TYR A 201 2.62 1.94 -7.30
CA TYR A 201 3.91 1.59 -7.94
C TYR A 201 4.22 0.10 -7.81
N THR A 202 3.34 -0.77 -8.27
CA THR A 202 3.57 -2.23 -8.24
C THR A 202 4.77 -2.62 -9.08
N SER A 203 4.92 -2.06 -10.29
CA SER A 203 6.09 -2.18 -11.17
C SER A 203 6.01 -1.13 -12.29
N PRO A 204 7.07 -0.33 -12.52
CA PRO A 204 8.31 -0.25 -11.75
C PRO A 204 8.14 0.40 -10.39
N LYS A 205 8.99 0.05 -9.44
CA LYS A 205 9.08 0.77 -8.16
C LYS A 205 10.20 1.80 -8.22
N PRO A 206 9.98 3.05 -7.81
CA PRO A 206 11.02 4.09 -7.77
C PRO A 206 12.02 3.92 -6.60
N PHE A 207 11.89 2.84 -5.82
CA PHE A 207 12.74 2.52 -4.67
C PHE A 207 13.21 1.07 -4.72
N PRO A 208 14.28 0.69 -3.97
CA PRO A 208 14.80 -0.67 -3.92
C PRO A 208 13.78 -1.67 -3.34
N LYS A 209 13.76 -2.88 -3.90
CA LYS A 209 12.82 -3.97 -3.55
C LYS A 209 13.40 -5.00 -2.58
N ASP A 210 14.59 -4.79 -2.05
CA ASP A 210 15.35 -5.80 -1.31
C ASP A 210 14.99 -5.94 0.18
N GLY A 211 13.94 -5.27 0.59
CA GLY A 211 13.45 -5.34 1.98
C GLY A 211 14.33 -4.63 3.00
N LYS A 212 15.41 -3.95 2.59
CA LYS A 212 16.18 -3.13 3.52
C LYS A 212 15.31 -2.02 4.10
N GLU A 213 15.44 -1.85 5.40
CA GLU A 213 14.64 -0.90 6.15
C GLU A 213 14.88 0.54 5.69
N ILE A 214 16.15 0.90 5.57
CA ILE A 214 16.60 2.21 5.09
C ILE A 214 17.65 1.99 3.99
N VAL A 215 17.62 2.79 2.95
CA VAL A 215 18.58 2.77 1.86
C VAL A 215 19.29 4.11 1.73
N ASP A 216 20.56 4.06 1.30
CA ASP A 216 21.32 5.27 1.01
C ASP A 216 20.78 6.03 -0.20
N GLY A 217 21.06 7.35 -0.25
CA GLY A 217 20.57 8.24 -1.29
C GLY A 217 21.01 7.83 -2.69
N ALA A 218 22.25 7.39 -2.86
CA ALA A 218 22.78 7.00 -4.16
C ALA A 218 22.06 5.74 -4.70
N ARG A 219 21.73 4.80 -3.82
CA ARG A 219 20.96 3.60 -4.17
C ARG A 219 19.53 3.93 -4.55
N LEU A 220 18.89 4.83 -3.80
CA LEU A 220 17.56 5.31 -4.12
C LEU A 220 17.53 6.00 -5.47
N GLU A 221 18.46 6.89 -5.75
CA GLU A 221 18.59 7.58 -7.03
C GLU A 221 18.78 6.60 -8.20
N ARG A 222 19.61 5.57 -8.03
CA ARG A 222 19.72 4.49 -9.04
C ARG A 222 18.38 3.79 -9.31
N SER A 223 17.57 3.57 -8.27
CA SER A 223 16.26 2.93 -8.42
C SER A 223 15.26 3.83 -9.15
N ILE A 224 15.23 5.12 -8.82
CA ILE A 224 14.42 6.13 -9.51
C ILE A 224 14.79 6.19 -10.99
N ASN A 225 16.08 6.33 -11.28
CA ASN A 225 16.58 6.41 -12.65
C ASN A 225 16.28 5.13 -13.47
N LYS A 226 16.39 3.94 -12.84
CA LYS A 226 16.00 2.68 -13.46
C LYS A 226 14.51 2.62 -13.76
N ALA A 227 13.68 3.02 -12.80
CA ALA A 227 12.23 3.03 -12.96
C ALA A 227 11.78 4.00 -14.08
N ARG A 228 12.38 5.20 -14.16
CA ARG A 228 12.11 6.18 -15.22
C ARG A 228 12.44 5.69 -16.62
N ARG A 229 13.46 4.83 -16.77
CA ARG A 229 13.91 4.31 -18.08
C ARG A 229 13.17 3.06 -18.51
N LYS A 230 12.41 2.41 -17.63
CA LYS A 230 11.69 1.19 -17.95
C LYS A 230 10.60 1.46 -19.00
N ASN A 231 10.42 0.52 -19.93
CA ASN A 231 9.42 0.57 -21.01
C ASN A 231 9.49 1.91 -21.79
N ASP A 232 10.66 2.24 -22.33
CA ASP A 232 10.90 3.45 -23.12
C ASP A 232 10.40 4.75 -22.44
N LYS A 233 10.60 4.81 -21.13
CA LYS A 233 10.19 5.94 -20.26
C LYS A 233 8.67 6.09 -20.08
N MET A 234 7.88 5.11 -20.45
CA MET A 234 6.42 5.14 -20.29
C MET A 234 5.98 5.61 -18.90
N HIS A 235 6.69 5.20 -17.84
CA HIS A 235 6.36 5.57 -16.46
C HIS A 235 7.15 6.78 -15.92
N ALA A 236 7.88 7.51 -16.76
CA ALA A 236 8.78 8.57 -16.31
C ALA A 236 8.04 9.68 -15.54
N GLU A 237 6.86 10.05 -15.99
CA GLU A 237 6.01 11.04 -15.34
C GLU A 237 5.53 10.56 -13.96
N ALA A 238 4.93 9.37 -13.89
CA ALA A 238 4.44 8.82 -12.62
C ALA A 238 5.58 8.64 -11.60
N VAL A 239 6.77 8.21 -12.06
CA VAL A 239 7.97 8.16 -11.22
C VAL A 239 8.41 9.57 -10.78
N GLY A 240 8.20 10.59 -11.63
CA GLY A 240 8.40 11.99 -11.28
C GLY A 240 7.51 12.42 -10.12
N TRP A 241 6.22 12.15 -10.15
CA TRP A 241 5.29 12.48 -9.06
C TRP A 241 5.72 11.88 -7.71
N TRP A 242 6.21 10.64 -7.72
CA TRP A 242 6.73 10.01 -6.51
C TRP A 242 8.00 10.69 -6.01
N GLN A 243 8.92 11.02 -6.92
CA GLN A 243 10.18 11.69 -6.55
C GLN A 243 9.92 13.08 -6.00
N ASP A 244 9.04 13.87 -6.63
CA ASP A 244 8.68 15.21 -6.18
C ASP A 244 8.09 15.18 -4.75
N ALA A 245 7.20 14.23 -4.47
CA ALA A 245 6.64 14.03 -3.13
C ALA A 245 7.71 13.62 -2.10
N TYR A 246 8.66 12.76 -2.48
CA TYR A 246 9.77 12.38 -1.63
C TYR A 246 10.72 13.54 -1.34
N ASP A 247 11.05 14.34 -2.34
CA ASP A 247 11.95 15.50 -2.19
C ASP A 247 11.27 16.61 -1.37
N ASP A 248 9.97 16.82 -1.54
CA ASP A 248 9.17 17.73 -0.70
C ASP A 248 9.12 17.24 0.76
N PHE A 249 8.90 15.94 0.99
CA PHE A 249 8.99 15.33 2.32
C PHE A 249 10.32 15.63 3.00
N ARG A 250 11.44 15.39 2.29
CA ARG A 250 12.78 15.64 2.82
C ARG A 250 13.03 17.10 3.14
N THR A 251 12.54 17.98 2.29
CA THR A 251 12.73 19.42 2.44
C THR A 251 11.95 19.94 3.65
N LYS A 252 10.67 19.61 3.74
CA LYS A 252 9.79 20.08 4.83
C LYS A 252 10.14 19.48 6.18
N ASN A 253 10.68 18.26 6.21
CA ASN A 253 10.98 17.55 7.45
C ASN A 253 12.49 17.48 7.76
N ARG A 254 13.31 18.33 7.16
CA ARG A 254 14.77 18.29 7.26
C ARG A 254 15.29 18.23 8.71
N ALA A 255 14.76 19.07 9.59
CA ALA A 255 15.19 19.11 10.99
C ALA A 255 14.83 17.81 11.74
N ALA A 256 13.64 17.28 11.54
CA ALA A 256 13.22 16.01 12.14
C ALA A 256 14.06 14.84 11.61
N LEU A 257 14.35 14.79 10.31
CA LEU A 257 15.18 13.74 9.72
C LEU A 257 16.62 13.76 10.25
N GLN A 258 17.21 14.95 10.48
CA GLN A 258 18.51 15.08 11.12
C GLN A 258 18.50 14.54 12.57
N GLN A 259 17.39 14.65 13.28
CA GLN A 259 17.25 14.03 14.60
C GLN A 259 17.15 12.51 14.47
N CYS A 260 16.41 11.98 13.50
CA CYS A 260 16.30 10.55 13.24
C CYS A 260 17.67 9.92 12.91
N ASP A 261 18.54 10.63 12.19
CA ASP A 261 19.90 10.15 11.83
C ASP A 261 20.81 9.92 13.03
N ARG A 262 20.48 10.51 14.20
CA ARG A 262 21.22 10.31 15.46
C ARG A 262 20.76 9.07 16.24
N LEU A 263 19.72 8.40 15.80
CA LEU A 263 19.13 7.19 16.44
C LEU A 263 19.68 5.88 15.86
N SER A 264 20.78 5.92 15.13
CA SER A 264 21.45 4.75 14.53
C SER A 264 22.24 3.94 15.56
#